data_ed00c719e088fce9729eec02c38e7fd6
#
_entry.id   ed00c719e088fce9729eec02c38e7fd6
#
_cell.length_a   1.000
_cell.length_b   1.000
_cell.length_c   1.000
_cell.angle_alpha   90.00
_cell.angle_beta   90.00
_cell.angle_gamma   90.00
#
_symmetry.space_group_name_H-M   'P 1'
#
loop_
_entity.id
_entity.type
_entity.pdbx_description
1 polymer ?
#
loop_
_entity_poly.entity_id
_entity_poly.type
_entity_poly.pdbx_seq_one_letter_code
_entity_poly.pdbx_strand_id
1 'polypeptide(L)'
;MIGLLKKKMHANTLAAVCPDGAGVAVAQIRRDNDVPPMLELCEYRGFESGKDDKVALEKLVKDTKLDHSLCVSLVELDDYSLVMVEAPEVQPEEMVAAVRWRIKDMIDFNVDDAVIDVFEVPDTKTGSNKTMMYAVVARIEQVKHRIEKLLGAGLNLDIIDIPELALRNIAAMLPEDVAGVAMVYIGKDKGLITITRQDTLYLSRRINTGVSALPDTLMQTNDPTVIEGWLGGVIIEIQRSLDYYESHFALPPISSLVVAPMPQHVPGVAEFISSQLG
;
A
#
# COMPACT_ATOMS: atom_id res chain seq x y z
N MET A 1 -16.47 37.61 14.36
CA MET A 1 -15.10 37.03 14.41
C MET A 1 -15.18 35.76 15.25
N ILE A 2 -15.50 34.62 14.59
CA ILE A 2 -15.57 33.31 15.29
C ILE A 2 -14.16 32.79 15.26
N GLY A 3 -13.49 32.82 16.43
CA GLY A 3 -12.16 32.22 16.58
C GLY A 3 -12.26 30.71 16.40
N LEU A 4 -11.77 30.21 15.28
CA LEU A 4 -11.46 28.79 15.13
C LEU A 4 -10.42 28.46 16.21
N LEU A 5 -10.85 27.79 17.26
CA LEU A 5 -9.97 27.11 18.20
C LEU A 5 -9.17 26.10 17.39
N LYS A 6 -7.92 26.43 17.02
CA LYS A 6 -6.99 25.44 16.49
C LYS A 6 -6.90 24.32 17.53
N LYS A 7 -7.43 23.13 17.21
CA LYS A 7 -7.23 21.93 18.02
C LYS A 7 -5.73 21.82 18.29
N LYS A 8 -5.37 21.59 19.54
CA LYS A 8 -3.98 21.43 19.94
C LYS A 8 -3.51 20.08 19.39
N MET A 9 -2.85 20.10 18.24
CA MET A 9 -2.30 18.90 17.62
C MET A 9 -1.13 18.40 18.46
N HIS A 10 -1.08 17.11 18.69
CA HIS A 10 0.11 16.46 19.20
C HIS A 10 1.11 16.35 18.03
N ALA A 11 2.03 17.29 17.92
CA ALA A 11 2.99 17.39 16.81
C ALA A 11 3.81 16.10 16.58
N ASN A 12 3.83 15.19 17.58
CA ASN A 12 4.64 13.98 17.56
C ASN A 12 3.82 12.71 17.28
N THR A 13 2.50 12.80 17.02
CA THR A 13 1.67 11.62 16.74
C THR A 13 1.23 11.59 15.30
N LEU A 14 1.37 10.42 14.67
CA LEU A 14 0.90 10.13 13.33
C LEU A 14 -0.08 8.95 13.40
N ALA A 15 -1.25 9.12 12.81
CA ALA A 15 -2.27 8.10 12.73
C ALA A 15 -2.48 7.64 11.29
N ALA A 16 -2.54 6.34 11.07
CA ALA A 16 -3.04 5.77 9.83
C ALA A 16 -4.49 5.33 10.04
N VAL A 17 -5.39 5.76 9.15
CA VAL A 17 -6.81 5.40 9.19
C VAL A 17 -7.24 4.95 7.80
N CYS A 18 -7.50 3.66 7.66
CA CYS A 18 -7.78 3.02 6.38
C CYS A 18 -9.15 2.33 6.45
N PRO A 19 -10.26 3.04 6.10
CA PRO A 19 -11.56 2.40 5.95
C PRO A 19 -11.53 1.48 4.72
N ASP A 20 -12.13 0.29 4.88
CA ASP A 20 -12.53 -0.61 3.81
C ASP A 20 -14.05 -0.78 3.79
N GLY A 21 -14.61 -1.55 2.87
CA GLY A 21 -16.06 -1.77 2.79
C GLY A 21 -16.65 -2.53 3.99
N ALA A 22 -15.84 -3.11 4.87
CA ALA A 22 -16.26 -3.95 6.00
C ALA A 22 -15.92 -3.34 7.36
N GLY A 23 -15.03 -2.37 7.41
CA GLY A 23 -14.58 -1.77 8.67
C GLY A 23 -13.53 -0.68 8.48
N VAL A 24 -12.72 -0.49 9.49
CA VAL A 24 -11.61 0.46 9.48
C VAL A 24 -10.41 -0.08 10.25
N ALA A 25 -9.27 -0.12 9.58
CA ALA A 25 -7.99 -0.37 10.22
C ALA A 25 -7.41 0.97 10.72
N VAL A 26 -6.93 0.98 11.97
CA VAL A 26 -6.29 2.15 12.55
C VAL A 26 -4.99 1.78 13.23
N ALA A 27 -3.99 2.62 13.05
CA ALA A 27 -2.75 2.57 13.79
C ALA A 27 -2.33 3.99 14.19
N GLN A 28 -1.73 4.13 15.36
CA GLN A 28 -1.16 5.40 15.80
C GLN A 28 0.23 5.16 16.35
N ILE A 29 1.16 5.96 15.89
CA ILE A 29 2.53 5.97 16.40
C ILE A 29 2.84 7.33 17.03
N ARG A 30 3.68 7.30 18.06
CA ARG A 30 4.33 8.48 18.59
C ARG A 30 5.80 8.48 18.19
N ARG A 31 6.27 9.62 17.69
CA ARG A 31 7.67 9.88 17.37
C ARG A 31 8.21 10.90 18.36
N ASP A 32 9.08 10.48 19.24
CA ASP A 32 9.88 11.37 20.08
C ASP A 32 11.28 11.47 19.45
N ASN A 33 11.90 12.65 19.50
CA ASN A 33 13.24 12.85 18.97
C ASN A 33 14.21 11.83 19.60
N ASP A 34 15.06 11.23 18.77
CA ASP A 34 16.12 10.28 19.15
C ASP A 34 15.66 8.92 19.72
N VAL A 35 14.36 8.58 19.65
CA VAL A 35 13.82 7.29 20.09
C VAL A 35 13.07 6.63 18.93
N PRO A 36 13.15 5.30 18.77
CA PRO A 36 12.33 4.59 17.79
C PRO A 36 10.84 4.89 17.95
N PRO A 37 10.07 4.99 16.87
CA PRO A 37 8.63 5.23 16.94
C PRO A 37 7.93 4.20 17.81
N MET A 38 7.04 4.65 18.70
CA MET A 38 6.26 3.78 19.58
C MET A 38 4.86 3.59 19.01
N LEU A 39 4.44 2.35 18.77
CA LEU A 39 3.08 2.01 18.41
C LEU A 39 2.17 2.14 19.63
N GLU A 40 1.23 3.07 19.62
CA GLU A 40 0.30 3.35 20.73
C GLU A 40 -1.09 2.72 20.50
N LEU A 41 -1.48 2.58 19.24
CA LEU A 41 -2.76 1.98 18.84
C LEU A 41 -2.56 1.14 17.58
N CYS A 42 -3.15 -0.06 17.55
CA CYS A 42 -3.26 -0.88 16.35
C CYS A 42 -4.49 -1.75 16.51
N GLU A 43 -5.57 -1.44 15.76
CA GLU A 43 -6.81 -2.20 15.82
C GLU A 43 -7.56 -2.18 14.49
N TYR A 44 -8.44 -3.14 14.33
CA TYR A 44 -9.45 -3.16 13.27
C TYR A 44 -10.84 -3.18 13.90
N ARG A 45 -11.72 -2.27 13.45
CA ARG A 45 -13.14 -2.24 13.84
C ARG A 45 -14.02 -2.50 12.64
N GLY A 46 -14.76 -3.62 12.68
CA GLY A 46 -15.77 -3.92 11.69
C GLY A 46 -16.96 -2.97 11.77
N PHE A 47 -17.52 -2.63 10.62
CA PHE A 47 -18.78 -1.88 10.55
C PHE A 47 -19.94 -2.84 10.81
N GLU A 48 -20.91 -2.41 11.62
CA GLU A 48 -22.11 -3.17 11.86
C GLU A 48 -23.04 -3.10 10.65
N SER A 49 -23.48 -4.25 10.15
CA SER A 49 -24.42 -4.33 9.04
C SER A 49 -25.68 -3.47 9.30
N GLY A 50 -26.01 -2.60 8.35
CA GLY A 50 -27.17 -1.70 8.42
C GLY A 50 -26.98 -0.42 9.24
N LYS A 51 -25.77 -0.16 9.78
CA LYS A 51 -25.41 1.12 10.39
C LYS A 51 -24.62 1.99 9.40
N ASP A 52 -24.72 3.32 9.59
CA ASP A 52 -23.97 4.29 8.80
C ASP A 52 -22.47 4.21 9.18
N ASP A 53 -21.66 3.85 8.21
CA ASP A 53 -20.19 3.78 8.34
C ASP A 53 -19.59 5.08 8.86
N LYS A 54 -20.18 6.22 8.49
CA LYS A 54 -19.74 7.53 8.95
C LYS A 54 -19.88 7.66 10.46
N VAL A 55 -21.01 7.25 11.03
CA VAL A 55 -21.25 7.30 12.48
C VAL A 55 -20.30 6.38 13.22
N ALA A 56 -20.00 5.20 12.64
CA ALA A 56 -19.05 4.27 13.23
C ALA A 56 -17.62 4.86 13.24
N LEU A 57 -17.21 5.51 12.15
CA LEU A 57 -15.92 6.16 12.03
C LEU A 57 -15.80 7.37 12.98
N GLU A 58 -16.83 8.23 13.06
CA GLU A 58 -16.87 9.36 14.00
C GLU A 58 -16.72 8.89 15.45
N LYS A 59 -17.41 7.80 15.81
CA LYS A 59 -17.29 7.20 17.14
C LYS A 59 -15.88 6.69 17.40
N LEU A 60 -15.29 5.96 16.45
CA LEU A 60 -13.92 5.48 16.55
C LEU A 60 -12.95 6.64 16.81
N VAL A 61 -12.99 7.67 15.96
CA VAL A 61 -12.11 8.85 16.06
C VAL A 61 -12.22 9.49 17.45
N LYS A 62 -13.43 9.62 17.98
CA LYS A 62 -13.68 10.19 19.30
C LYS A 62 -13.16 9.29 20.44
N ASP A 63 -13.41 7.98 20.36
CA ASP A 63 -13.02 7.02 21.39
C ASP A 63 -11.48 6.91 21.48
N THR A 64 -10.79 7.01 20.36
CA THR A 64 -9.32 6.87 20.26
C THR A 64 -8.58 8.20 20.23
N LYS A 65 -9.29 9.35 20.19
CA LYS A 65 -8.71 10.70 20.13
C LYS A 65 -7.78 10.94 18.93
N LEU A 66 -8.05 10.27 17.80
CA LEU A 66 -7.26 10.40 16.57
C LEU A 66 -7.38 11.79 15.93
N ASP A 67 -8.39 12.57 16.29
CA ASP A 67 -8.60 13.95 15.85
C ASP A 67 -7.49 14.94 16.32
N HIS A 68 -6.59 14.49 17.18
CA HIS A 68 -5.42 15.26 17.65
C HIS A 68 -4.12 14.90 16.88
N SER A 69 -4.14 13.88 16.02
CA SER A 69 -2.98 13.41 15.28
C SER A 69 -3.03 13.87 13.82
N LEU A 70 -1.87 14.01 13.18
CA LEU A 70 -1.81 14.01 11.72
C LEU A 70 -2.29 12.66 11.23
N CYS A 71 -3.15 12.66 10.22
CA CYS A 71 -3.74 11.45 9.69
C CYS A 71 -3.23 11.16 8.28
N VAL A 72 -2.85 9.91 8.07
CA VAL A 72 -2.55 9.34 6.75
C VAL A 72 -3.62 8.29 6.43
N SER A 73 -4.01 8.19 5.17
CA SER A 73 -4.88 7.10 4.68
C SER A 73 -4.27 6.46 3.45
N LEU A 74 -4.69 5.24 3.14
CA LEU A 74 -4.31 4.56 1.91
C LEU A 74 -5.51 4.51 0.96
N VAL A 75 -5.26 4.65 -0.35
CA VAL A 75 -6.24 4.26 -1.37
C VAL A 75 -6.33 2.74 -1.46
N GLU A 76 -7.49 2.23 -1.82
CA GLU A 76 -7.66 0.79 -2.05
C GLU A 76 -7.03 0.38 -3.39
N LEU A 77 -6.59 -0.88 -3.48
CA LEU A 77 -5.89 -1.38 -4.68
C LEU A 77 -6.71 -1.23 -5.98
N ASP A 78 -8.03 -1.15 -5.89
CA ASP A 78 -8.93 -1.00 -7.03
C ASP A 78 -9.21 0.46 -7.40
N ASP A 79 -8.87 1.41 -6.53
CA ASP A 79 -9.20 2.83 -6.71
C ASP A 79 -8.14 3.62 -7.48
N TYR A 80 -7.00 2.99 -7.80
CA TYR A 80 -5.91 3.64 -8.56
C TYR A 80 -5.23 2.65 -9.50
N SER A 81 -4.47 3.18 -10.43
CA SER A 81 -3.51 2.45 -11.27
C SER A 81 -2.10 2.94 -10.98
N LEU A 82 -1.16 2.01 -10.91
CA LEU A 82 0.27 2.30 -10.86
C LEU A 82 0.87 1.97 -12.22
N VAL A 83 1.29 2.99 -12.96
CA VAL A 83 1.73 2.87 -14.35
C VAL A 83 3.19 3.28 -14.44
N MET A 84 4.02 2.42 -15.05
CA MET A 84 5.41 2.76 -15.32
C MET A 84 5.51 3.51 -16.65
N VAL A 85 6.14 4.68 -16.64
CA VAL A 85 6.33 5.53 -17.81
C VAL A 85 7.77 6.04 -17.88
N GLU A 86 8.21 6.39 -19.09
CA GLU A 86 9.46 7.11 -19.29
C GLU A 86 9.31 8.54 -18.76
N ALA A 87 10.25 9.00 -17.93
CA ALA A 87 10.24 10.36 -17.40
C ALA A 87 10.36 11.38 -18.53
N PRO A 88 9.45 12.38 -18.62
CA PRO A 88 9.61 13.47 -19.55
C PRO A 88 10.84 14.34 -19.20
N GLU A 89 11.52 14.85 -20.21
CA GLU A 89 12.62 15.81 -20.02
C GLU A 89 12.07 17.23 -19.82
N VAL A 90 11.50 17.48 -18.63
CA VAL A 90 10.89 18.76 -18.24
C VAL A 90 11.32 19.15 -16.83
N GLN A 91 11.02 20.39 -16.42
CA GLN A 91 11.27 20.81 -15.04
C GLN A 91 10.36 20.06 -14.05
N PRO A 92 10.77 19.86 -12.78
CA PRO A 92 9.99 19.12 -11.79
C PRO A 92 8.54 19.61 -11.64
N GLU A 93 8.31 20.92 -11.74
CA GLU A 93 7.00 21.54 -11.62
C GLU A 93 6.06 21.21 -12.79
N GLU A 94 6.63 20.83 -13.94
CA GLU A 94 5.89 20.47 -15.16
C GLU A 94 5.68 18.93 -15.27
N MET A 95 6.34 18.15 -14.41
CA MET A 95 6.43 16.70 -14.52
C MET A 95 5.04 16.03 -14.55
N VAL A 96 4.17 16.35 -13.59
CA VAL A 96 2.83 15.78 -13.52
C VAL A 96 2.00 16.12 -14.76
N ALA A 97 2.11 17.37 -15.27
CA ALA A 97 1.40 17.79 -16.46
C ALA A 97 1.90 17.05 -17.71
N ALA A 98 3.20 16.85 -17.85
CA ALA A 98 3.79 16.11 -18.95
C ALA A 98 3.45 14.61 -18.91
N VAL A 99 3.49 14.01 -17.72
CA VAL A 99 3.10 12.61 -17.52
C VAL A 99 1.62 12.38 -17.82
N ARG A 100 0.73 13.34 -17.49
CA ARG A 100 -0.71 13.27 -17.82
C ARG A 100 -0.95 12.96 -19.29
N TRP A 101 -0.19 13.56 -20.20
CA TRP A 101 -0.31 13.29 -21.63
C TRP A 101 0.19 11.90 -22.02
N ARG A 102 1.21 11.38 -21.35
CA ARG A 102 1.76 10.05 -21.63
C ARG A 102 0.85 8.91 -21.21
N ILE A 103 0.12 9.09 -20.10
CA ILE A 103 -0.74 8.04 -19.54
C ILE A 103 -2.16 8.03 -20.12
N LYS A 104 -2.52 9.01 -20.94
CA LYS A 104 -3.87 9.18 -21.46
C LYS A 104 -4.47 7.91 -22.09
N ASP A 105 -3.64 7.17 -22.83
CA ASP A 105 -4.06 5.94 -23.51
C ASP A 105 -3.78 4.67 -22.69
N MET A 106 -3.29 4.82 -21.46
CA MET A 106 -2.93 3.73 -20.55
C MET A 106 -3.94 3.52 -19.43
N ILE A 107 -4.93 4.39 -19.32
CA ILE A 107 -6.01 4.35 -18.32
C ILE A 107 -7.37 4.17 -19.00
N ASP A 108 -8.34 3.65 -18.28
CA ASP A 108 -9.67 3.30 -18.76
C ASP A 108 -10.74 4.41 -18.56
N PHE A 109 -10.30 5.62 -18.20
CA PHE A 109 -11.16 6.77 -17.98
C PHE A 109 -10.51 8.06 -18.49
N ASN A 110 -11.28 9.16 -18.55
CA ASN A 110 -10.76 10.44 -19.02
C ASN A 110 -9.66 10.97 -18.08
N VAL A 111 -8.52 11.29 -18.64
CA VAL A 111 -7.35 11.80 -17.89
C VAL A 111 -7.64 13.15 -17.20
N ASP A 112 -8.64 13.90 -17.67
CA ASP A 112 -9.07 15.14 -17.02
C ASP A 112 -9.78 14.89 -15.68
N ASP A 113 -10.32 13.67 -15.49
CA ASP A 113 -10.92 13.19 -14.24
C ASP A 113 -9.91 12.48 -13.32
N ALA A 114 -8.60 12.56 -13.65
CA ALA A 114 -7.53 11.92 -12.89
C ALA A 114 -6.84 12.87 -11.90
N VAL A 115 -6.62 12.37 -10.69
CA VAL A 115 -5.53 12.81 -9.80
C VAL A 115 -4.31 12.00 -10.15
N ILE A 116 -3.17 12.66 -10.33
CA ILE A 116 -1.91 12.03 -10.72
C ILE A 116 -0.83 12.50 -9.78
N ASP A 117 -0.03 11.56 -9.29
CA ASP A 117 1.24 11.81 -8.63
C ASP A 117 2.31 10.91 -9.22
N VAL A 118 3.59 11.28 -9.09
CA VAL A 118 4.68 10.57 -9.72
C VAL A 118 5.87 10.41 -8.78
N PHE A 119 6.57 9.29 -8.91
CA PHE A 119 7.84 9.07 -8.21
C PHE A 119 8.81 8.27 -9.09
N GLU A 120 10.10 8.47 -8.86
CA GLU A 120 11.16 7.87 -9.67
C GLU A 120 11.28 6.36 -9.41
N VAL A 121 11.63 5.62 -10.47
CA VAL A 121 12.10 4.26 -10.41
C VAL A 121 13.62 4.29 -10.54
N PRO A 122 14.37 3.49 -9.78
CA PRO A 122 15.83 3.42 -9.93
C PRO A 122 16.23 3.11 -11.36
N ASP A 123 17.34 3.71 -11.80
CA ASP A 123 17.84 3.53 -13.15
C ASP A 123 18.10 2.05 -13.47
N THR A 124 17.56 1.61 -14.58
CA THR A 124 17.89 0.31 -15.18
C THR A 124 19.23 0.41 -15.89
N LYS A 125 20.21 -0.39 -15.50
CA LYS A 125 21.54 -0.42 -16.14
C LYS A 125 21.54 -1.00 -17.56
N THR A 126 20.38 -1.20 -18.18
CA THR A 126 20.22 -1.79 -19.52
C THR A 126 20.49 -0.80 -20.66
N GLY A 127 21.46 0.10 -20.54
CA GLY A 127 21.95 0.89 -21.68
C GLY A 127 20.97 1.91 -22.27
N SER A 128 19.79 2.02 -21.74
CA SER A 128 18.82 3.06 -22.08
C SER A 128 19.11 4.29 -21.20
N ASN A 129 19.42 5.41 -21.83
CA ASN A 129 19.60 6.70 -21.14
C ASN A 129 18.27 7.31 -20.65
N LYS A 130 17.26 6.45 -20.43
CA LYS A 130 15.88 6.85 -20.14
C LYS A 130 15.56 6.56 -18.68
N THR A 131 15.35 7.62 -17.91
CA THR A 131 14.84 7.52 -16.56
C THR A 131 13.38 7.04 -16.59
N MET A 132 13.04 6.06 -15.76
CA MET A 132 11.67 5.58 -15.61
C MET A 132 11.04 6.14 -14.34
N MET A 133 9.72 6.27 -14.33
CA MET A 133 8.97 6.68 -13.16
C MET A 133 7.65 5.93 -13.05
N TYR A 134 7.15 5.82 -11.83
CA TYR A 134 5.80 5.41 -11.58
C TYR A 134 4.87 6.62 -11.57
N ALA A 135 3.75 6.51 -12.27
CA ALA A 135 2.61 7.40 -12.16
C ALA A 135 1.49 6.68 -11.37
N VAL A 136 1.10 7.26 -10.27
CA VAL A 136 -0.09 6.88 -9.50
C VAL A 136 -1.26 7.64 -10.09
N VAL A 137 -2.28 6.94 -10.53
CA VAL A 137 -3.43 7.54 -11.23
C VAL A 137 -4.72 7.08 -10.58
N ALA A 138 -5.44 7.99 -9.97
CA ALA A 138 -6.72 7.72 -9.31
C ALA A 138 -7.83 8.61 -9.88
N ARG A 139 -9.09 8.15 -9.84
CA ARG A 139 -10.23 9.01 -10.19
C ARG A 139 -10.43 10.10 -9.14
N ILE A 140 -10.60 11.33 -9.57
CA ILE A 140 -10.86 12.51 -8.69
C ILE A 140 -12.01 12.23 -7.73
N GLU A 141 -13.10 11.61 -8.20
CA GLU A 141 -14.27 11.30 -7.39
C GLU A 141 -13.96 10.35 -6.23
N GLN A 142 -13.16 9.30 -6.46
CA GLN A 142 -12.76 8.34 -5.43
C GLN A 142 -11.92 9.02 -4.35
N VAL A 143 -10.94 9.82 -4.77
CA VAL A 143 -10.08 10.57 -3.84
C VAL A 143 -10.91 11.59 -3.03
N LYS A 144 -11.80 12.36 -3.68
CA LYS A 144 -12.70 13.30 -3.00
C LYS A 144 -13.60 12.59 -2.00
N HIS A 145 -14.23 11.49 -2.38
CA HIS A 145 -15.09 10.72 -1.48
C HIS A 145 -14.33 10.28 -0.22
N ARG A 146 -13.10 9.77 -0.38
CA ARG A 146 -12.25 9.39 0.75
C ARG A 146 -11.90 10.57 1.64
N ILE A 147 -11.53 11.71 1.05
CA ILE A 147 -11.25 12.95 1.78
C ILE A 147 -12.48 13.38 2.60
N GLU A 148 -13.65 13.44 1.96
CA GLU A 148 -14.89 13.86 2.61
C GLU A 148 -15.30 12.92 3.77
N LYS A 149 -15.13 11.60 3.58
CA LYS A 149 -15.40 10.60 4.61
C LYS A 149 -14.50 10.81 5.84
N LEU A 150 -13.20 10.98 5.63
CA LEU A 150 -12.23 11.11 6.72
C LEU A 150 -12.30 12.46 7.42
N LEU A 151 -12.37 13.55 6.66
CA LEU A 151 -12.55 14.89 7.24
C LEU A 151 -13.90 15.04 7.96
N GLY A 152 -14.97 14.44 7.39
CA GLY A 152 -16.31 14.43 7.99
C GLY A 152 -16.35 13.68 9.33
N ALA A 153 -15.49 12.69 9.54
CA ALA A 153 -15.33 12.00 10.82
C ALA A 153 -14.48 12.77 11.85
N GLY A 154 -13.95 13.92 11.48
CA GLY A 154 -13.17 14.81 12.37
C GLY A 154 -11.67 14.51 12.39
N LEU A 155 -11.16 13.69 11.45
CA LEU A 155 -9.73 13.43 11.30
C LEU A 155 -9.01 14.63 10.69
N ASN A 156 -7.75 14.80 11.02
CA ASN A 156 -6.86 15.79 10.39
C ASN A 156 -6.05 15.12 9.29
N LEU A 157 -6.71 14.84 8.16
CA LEU A 157 -6.10 14.17 7.01
C LEU A 157 -5.03 15.07 6.39
N ASP A 158 -3.81 14.54 6.26
CA ASP A 158 -2.65 15.22 5.69
C ASP A 158 -2.20 14.54 4.39
N ILE A 159 -2.15 13.21 4.38
CA ILE A 159 -1.64 12.43 3.25
C ILE A 159 -2.63 11.32 2.89
N ILE A 160 -2.81 11.11 1.59
CA ILE A 160 -3.38 9.88 1.03
C ILE A 160 -2.25 9.20 0.25
N ASP A 161 -1.87 8.00 0.65
CA ASP A 161 -0.76 7.23 0.10
C ASP A 161 -1.26 5.96 -0.58
N ILE A 162 -0.36 5.20 -1.20
CA ILE A 162 -0.63 3.91 -1.83
C ILE A 162 -0.01 2.77 -1.02
N PRO A 163 -0.61 1.58 -1.04
CA PRO A 163 -0.10 0.40 -0.33
C PRO A 163 1.36 0.04 -0.66
N GLU A 164 1.80 0.25 -1.89
CA GLU A 164 3.18 -0.01 -2.32
C GLU A 164 4.20 0.80 -1.52
N LEU A 165 3.94 2.10 -1.31
CA LEU A 165 4.85 2.96 -0.56
C LEU A 165 4.77 2.68 0.95
N ALA A 166 3.61 2.27 1.44
CA ALA A 166 3.48 1.80 2.82
C ALA A 166 4.30 0.52 3.05
N LEU A 167 4.22 -0.46 2.14
CA LEU A 167 5.03 -1.69 2.21
C LEU A 167 6.52 -1.38 2.07
N ARG A 168 6.91 -0.47 1.16
CA ARG A 168 8.29 0.01 1.06
C ARG A 168 8.80 0.57 2.40
N ASN A 169 8.00 1.40 3.07
CA ASN A 169 8.38 1.99 4.35
C ASN A 169 8.56 0.93 5.45
N ILE A 170 7.78 -0.17 5.41
CA ILE A 170 7.96 -1.30 6.31
C ILE A 170 9.23 -2.08 5.94
N ALA A 171 9.43 -2.37 4.66
CA ALA A 171 10.61 -3.06 4.17
C ALA A 171 11.91 -2.34 4.56
N ALA A 172 11.94 -1.03 4.43
CA ALA A 172 13.05 -0.17 4.81
C ALA A 172 13.45 -0.25 6.30
N MET A 173 12.57 -0.77 7.17
CA MET A 173 12.88 -1.02 8.58
C MET A 173 13.51 -2.39 8.82
N LEU A 174 13.54 -3.26 7.82
CA LEU A 174 14.09 -4.60 7.92
C LEU A 174 15.59 -4.60 7.57
N PRO A 175 16.42 -5.32 8.30
CA PRO A 175 17.86 -5.42 7.97
C PRO A 175 18.11 -6.02 6.59
N GLU A 176 17.19 -6.82 6.08
CA GLU A 176 17.24 -7.46 4.76
C GLU A 176 17.17 -6.44 3.61
N ASP A 177 16.60 -5.25 3.83
CA ASP A 177 16.44 -4.21 2.79
C ASP A 177 17.79 -3.73 2.24
N VAL A 178 18.87 -3.83 3.01
CA VAL A 178 20.24 -3.52 2.55
C VAL A 178 20.64 -4.37 1.35
N ALA A 179 20.32 -5.66 1.38
CA ALA A 179 20.56 -6.60 0.28
C ALA A 179 19.40 -6.68 -0.71
N GLY A 180 18.25 -6.15 -0.32
CA GLY A 180 16.99 -6.20 -1.03
C GLY A 180 16.03 -7.25 -0.46
N VAL A 181 14.76 -6.90 -0.39
CA VAL A 181 13.68 -7.74 0.16
C VAL A 181 12.47 -7.75 -0.75
N ALA A 182 11.91 -8.92 -0.99
CA ALA A 182 10.60 -9.07 -1.59
C ALA A 182 9.56 -9.16 -0.47
N MET A 183 8.53 -8.31 -0.52
CA MET A 183 7.39 -8.41 0.39
C MET A 183 6.16 -8.90 -0.36
N VAL A 184 5.46 -9.87 0.22
CA VAL A 184 4.19 -10.40 -0.29
C VAL A 184 3.10 -10.03 0.69
N TYR A 185 2.17 -9.20 0.26
CA TYR A 185 0.95 -8.87 0.98
C TYR A 185 -0.24 -9.55 0.32
N ILE A 186 -0.99 -10.34 1.07
CA ILE A 186 -2.23 -10.97 0.64
C ILE A 186 -3.37 -10.34 1.43
N GLY A 187 -4.10 -9.44 0.76
CA GLY A 187 -5.24 -8.75 1.34
C GLY A 187 -6.52 -9.59 1.30
N LYS A 188 -7.67 -8.94 1.44
CA LYS A 188 -8.97 -9.62 1.42
C LYS A 188 -9.24 -10.27 0.06
N ASP A 189 -9.23 -9.49 -1.02
CA ASP A 189 -9.58 -9.94 -2.38
C ASP A 189 -8.38 -9.94 -3.32
N LYS A 190 -7.39 -9.10 -3.06
CA LYS A 190 -6.18 -8.89 -3.86
C LYS A 190 -4.96 -8.78 -2.96
N GLY A 191 -3.79 -8.82 -3.58
CA GLY A 191 -2.52 -8.64 -2.90
C GLY A 191 -1.50 -7.88 -3.72
N LEU A 192 -0.31 -7.75 -3.16
CA LEU A 192 0.84 -7.08 -3.76
C LEU A 192 2.11 -7.89 -3.52
N ILE A 193 2.97 -7.86 -4.52
CA ILE A 193 4.39 -8.19 -4.39
C ILE A 193 5.15 -6.89 -4.59
N THR A 194 6.00 -6.51 -3.65
CA THR A 194 6.94 -5.39 -3.81
C THR A 194 8.36 -5.88 -3.65
N ILE A 195 9.29 -5.31 -4.43
CA ILE A 195 10.72 -5.53 -4.24
C ILE A 195 11.33 -4.19 -3.90
N THR A 196 11.97 -4.15 -2.73
CA THR A 196 12.57 -2.95 -2.14
C THR A 196 14.04 -3.22 -1.87
N ARG A 197 14.88 -2.21 -2.03
CA ARG A 197 16.28 -2.25 -1.66
C ARG A 197 16.75 -0.85 -1.31
N GLN A 198 17.37 -0.68 -0.13
CA GLN A 198 17.89 0.59 0.35
C GLN A 198 16.83 1.71 0.28
N ASP A 199 15.69 1.47 0.93
CA ASP A 199 14.54 2.39 1.02
C ASP A 199 13.86 2.69 -0.33
N THR A 200 14.23 1.99 -1.40
CA THR A 200 13.76 2.31 -2.76
C THR A 200 12.90 1.18 -3.31
N LEU A 201 11.73 1.52 -3.85
CA LEU A 201 10.83 0.58 -4.52
C LEU A 201 11.30 0.36 -5.97
N TYR A 202 11.70 -0.86 -6.27
CA TYR A 202 12.13 -1.28 -7.62
C TYR A 202 10.99 -1.85 -8.44
N LEU A 203 10.15 -2.67 -7.80
CA LEU A 203 9.06 -3.34 -8.48
C LEU A 203 7.82 -3.41 -7.58
N SER A 204 6.66 -3.21 -8.19
CA SER A 204 5.36 -3.57 -7.64
C SER A 204 4.58 -4.41 -8.62
N ARG A 205 3.95 -5.47 -8.13
CA ARG A 205 3.06 -6.33 -8.91
C ARG A 205 1.82 -6.68 -8.13
N ARG A 206 0.65 -6.48 -8.71
CA ARG A 206 -0.63 -6.87 -8.12
C ARG A 206 -0.85 -8.37 -8.25
N ILE A 207 -1.43 -8.95 -7.21
CA ILE A 207 -1.88 -10.34 -7.15
C ILE A 207 -3.41 -10.33 -7.14
N ASN A 208 -4.02 -11.08 -8.05
CA ASN A 208 -5.49 -11.22 -8.12
C ASN A 208 -5.99 -12.38 -7.22
N THR A 209 -5.35 -12.57 -6.08
CA THR A 209 -5.69 -13.59 -5.09
C THR A 209 -5.64 -12.96 -3.71
N GLY A 210 -6.70 -13.14 -2.95
CA GLY A 210 -6.81 -12.71 -1.56
C GLY A 210 -7.34 -13.82 -0.66
N VAL A 211 -7.49 -13.53 0.63
CA VAL A 211 -7.99 -14.51 1.60
C VAL A 211 -9.46 -14.87 1.37
N SER A 212 -10.25 -14.04 0.68
CA SER A 212 -11.63 -14.36 0.30
C SER A 212 -11.74 -15.54 -0.69
N ALA A 213 -10.66 -15.84 -1.41
CA ALA A 213 -10.59 -17.00 -2.29
C ALA A 213 -10.20 -18.30 -1.57
N LEU A 214 -9.96 -18.23 -0.26
CA LEU A 214 -9.66 -19.42 0.55
C LEU A 214 -10.87 -20.37 0.58
N PRO A 215 -10.68 -21.65 0.27
CA PRO A 215 -11.72 -22.64 0.47
C PRO A 215 -12.06 -22.80 1.97
N ASP A 216 -13.34 -22.92 2.31
CA ASP A 216 -13.81 -23.14 3.68
C ASP A 216 -13.16 -24.38 4.33
N THR A 217 -12.75 -25.34 3.51
CA THR A 217 -12.07 -26.57 3.93
C THR A 217 -10.69 -26.31 4.54
N LEU A 218 -9.98 -25.27 4.12
CA LEU A 218 -8.64 -24.96 4.66
C LEU A 218 -8.72 -24.55 6.13
N MET A 219 -9.83 -23.96 6.55
CA MET A 219 -10.06 -23.58 7.93
C MET A 219 -10.26 -24.79 8.86
N GLN A 220 -10.59 -25.94 8.29
CA GLN A 220 -10.88 -27.18 9.02
C GLN A 220 -9.75 -28.23 8.92
N THR A 221 -8.94 -28.13 7.86
CA THR A 221 -7.86 -29.08 7.60
C THR A 221 -6.63 -28.32 7.11
N ASN A 222 -5.50 -28.41 7.79
CA ASN A 222 -4.22 -27.88 7.30
C ASN A 222 -3.70 -28.74 6.12
N ASP A 223 -4.53 -28.92 5.08
CA ASP A 223 -4.18 -29.74 3.92
C ASP A 223 -3.27 -28.93 2.98
N PRO A 224 -2.01 -29.36 2.79
CA PRO A 224 -1.07 -28.66 1.91
C PRO A 224 -1.58 -28.52 0.46
N THR A 225 -2.38 -29.47 -0.01
CA THR A 225 -2.92 -29.42 -1.40
C THR A 225 -3.90 -28.28 -1.61
N VAL A 226 -4.61 -27.88 -0.57
CA VAL A 226 -5.55 -26.74 -0.60
C VAL A 226 -4.76 -25.42 -0.63
N ILE A 227 -3.67 -25.34 0.16
CA ILE A 227 -2.76 -24.18 0.12
C ILE A 227 -2.13 -24.06 -1.26
N GLU A 228 -1.65 -25.16 -1.85
CA GLU A 228 -1.09 -25.19 -3.19
C GLU A 228 -2.09 -24.69 -4.25
N GLY A 229 -3.33 -25.17 -4.21
CA GLY A 229 -4.38 -24.73 -5.12
C GLY A 229 -4.67 -23.22 -5.01
N TRP A 230 -4.63 -22.67 -3.79
CA TRP A 230 -4.85 -21.25 -3.55
C TRP A 230 -3.67 -20.36 -3.92
N LEU A 231 -2.44 -20.76 -3.53
CA LEU A 231 -1.23 -19.96 -3.70
C LEU A 231 -0.45 -20.26 -4.98
N GLY A 232 -0.80 -21.28 -5.76
CA GLY A 232 -0.04 -21.66 -6.95
C GLY A 232 0.16 -20.50 -7.93
N GLY A 233 -0.88 -19.68 -8.16
CA GLY A 233 -0.79 -18.47 -8.96
C GLY A 233 0.11 -17.39 -8.32
N VAL A 234 0.09 -17.28 -7.00
CA VAL A 234 0.92 -16.32 -6.26
C VAL A 234 2.40 -16.68 -6.39
N ILE A 235 2.75 -17.96 -6.26
CA ILE A 235 4.13 -18.45 -6.45
C ILE A 235 4.66 -18.08 -7.82
N ILE A 236 3.87 -18.29 -8.88
CA ILE A 236 4.26 -17.93 -10.26
C ILE A 236 4.51 -16.41 -10.36
N GLU A 237 3.66 -15.58 -9.76
CA GLU A 237 3.85 -14.13 -9.80
C GLU A 237 5.07 -13.67 -8.96
N ILE A 238 5.39 -14.35 -7.86
CA ILE A 238 6.62 -14.11 -7.09
C ILE A 238 7.84 -14.44 -7.97
N GLN A 239 7.90 -15.63 -8.55
CA GLN A 239 9.01 -16.05 -9.41
C GLN A 239 9.22 -15.07 -10.57
N ARG A 240 8.15 -14.73 -11.29
CA ARG A 240 8.20 -13.74 -12.38
C ARG A 240 8.68 -12.36 -11.92
N SER A 241 8.37 -11.97 -10.70
CA SER A 241 8.80 -10.69 -10.14
C SER A 241 10.29 -10.70 -9.80
N LEU A 242 10.79 -11.79 -9.24
CA LEU A 242 12.20 -11.99 -8.96
C LEU A 242 13.04 -12.04 -10.25
N ASP A 243 12.61 -12.85 -11.24
CA ASP A 243 13.25 -12.94 -12.54
C ASP A 243 13.30 -11.59 -13.28
N TYR A 244 12.20 -10.84 -13.23
CA TYR A 244 12.15 -9.50 -13.81
C TYR A 244 13.13 -8.55 -13.12
N TYR A 245 13.14 -8.54 -11.79
CA TYR A 245 14.06 -7.70 -11.02
C TYR A 245 15.52 -7.98 -11.38
N GLU A 246 15.95 -9.24 -11.40
CA GLU A 246 17.33 -9.64 -11.71
C GLU A 246 17.70 -9.25 -13.15
N SER A 247 16.85 -9.56 -14.11
CA SER A 247 17.13 -9.32 -15.52
C SER A 247 17.10 -7.83 -15.88
N HIS A 248 16.21 -7.07 -15.23
CA HIS A 248 15.96 -5.67 -15.61
C HIS A 248 16.88 -4.68 -14.93
N PHE A 249 17.17 -4.88 -13.65
CA PHE A 249 18.01 -3.97 -12.87
C PHE A 249 19.48 -4.38 -12.80
N ALA A 250 19.83 -5.60 -13.26
CA ALA A 250 21.17 -6.18 -13.19
C ALA A 250 21.78 -6.06 -11.78
N LEU A 251 20.96 -6.24 -10.76
CA LEU A 251 21.33 -6.27 -9.36
C LEU A 251 21.45 -7.72 -8.86
N PRO A 252 22.14 -7.95 -7.75
CA PRO A 252 22.16 -9.27 -7.12
C PRO A 252 20.75 -9.79 -6.82
N PRO A 253 20.53 -11.11 -6.94
CA PRO A 253 19.26 -11.74 -6.62
C PRO A 253 18.74 -11.35 -5.24
N ILE A 254 17.41 -11.29 -5.13
CA ILE A 254 16.73 -11.12 -3.84
C ILE A 254 16.77 -12.47 -3.12
N SER A 255 17.38 -12.50 -1.93
CA SER A 255 17.51 -13.70 -1.12
C SER A 255 16.53 -13.76 0.06
N SER A 256 15.79 -12.67 0.30
CA SER A 256 14.88 -12.58 1.42
C SER A 256 13.47 -12.25 0.94
N LEU A 257 12.50 -13.06 1.38
CA LEU A 257 11.09 -12.84 1.13
C LEU A 257 10.34 -12.77 2.46
N VAL A 258 9.54 -11.74 2.62
CA VAL A 258 8.73 -11.50 3.81
C VAL A 258 7.25 -11.55 3.44
N VAL A 259 6.49 -12.40 4.12
CA VAL A 259 5.03 -12.42 4.02
C VAL A 259 4.47 -11.44 5.04
N ALA A 260 3.82 -10.38 4.56
CA ALA A 260 3.17 -9.40 5.42
C ALA A 260 1.97 -10.03 6.15
N PRO A 261 1.57 -9.51 7.33
CA PRO A 261 0.39 -9.98 8.03
C PRO A 261 -0.85 -9.94 7.13
N MET A 262 -1.60 -11.04 7.11
CA MET A 262 -2.83 -11.17 6.34
C MET A 262 -4.05 -10.78 7.19
N PRO A 263 -5.18 -10.35 6.57
CA PRO A 263 -6.43 -10.05 7.29
C PRO A 263 -6.95 -11.22 8.11
N GLN A 264 -6.60 -12.43 7.72
CA GLN A 264 -6.91 -13.67 8.39
C GLN A 264 -5.66 -14.52 8.49
N HIS A 265 -5.36 -15.03 9.68
CA HIS A 265 -4.22 -15.91 9.85
C HIS A 265 -4.46 -17.26 9.16
N VAL A 266 -3.57 -17.64 8.25
CA VAL A 266 -3.56 -18.92 7.54
C VAL A 266 -2.24 -19.62 7.86
N PRO A 267 -2.26 -20.66 8.69
CA PRO A 267 -1.05 -21.41 9.03
C PRO A 267 -0.41 -22.05 7.80
N GLY A 268 0.92 -22.13 7.76
CA GLY A 268 1.65 -22.85 6.72
C GLY A 268 1.92 -22.04 5.43
N VAL A 269 1.43 -20.82 5.31
CA VAL A 269 1.63 -19.98 4.10
C VAL A 269 3.10 -19.65 3.87
N ALA A 270 3.80 -19.18 4.90
CA ALA A 270 5.21 -18.84 4.78
C ALA A 270 6.08 -20.06 4.47
N GLU A 271 5.83 -21.16 5.15
CA GLU A 271 6.50 -22.44 4.95
C GLU A 271 6.25 -22.97 3.53
N PHE A 272 5.01 -22.88 3.05
CA PHE A 272 4.67 -23.28 1.69
C PHE A 272 5.41 -22.43 0.66
N ILE A 273 5.36 -21.11 0.76
CA ILE A 273 6.05 -20.19 -0.15
C ILE A 273 7.57 -20.49 -0.15
N SER A 274 8.17 -20.65 1.03
CA SER A 274 9.58 -20.98 1.17
C SER A 274 9.94 -22.32 0.49
N SER A 275 9.08 -23.34 0.64
CA SER A 275 9.31 -24.65 0.02
C SER A 275 9.24 -24.65 -1.51
N GLN A 276 8.51 -23.69 -2.10
CA GLN A 276 8.32 -23.58 -3.53
C GLN A 276 9.38 -22.71 -4.22
N LEU A 277 10.03 -21.83 -3.47
CA LEU A 277 11.03 -20.90 -4.02
C LEU A 277 12.47 -21.34 -3.79
N GLY A 278 12.73 -22.24 -2.83
CA GLY A 278 14.04 -22.79 -2.51
C GLY A 278 14.74 -22.01 -1.42
#